data_1bf3066dff8de30c269a9c2ba00a322b
#
_entry.id   1bf3066dff8de30c269a9c2ba00a322b
#
_cell.length_a   1.000
_cell.length_b   1.000
_cell.length_c   1.000
_cell.angle_alpha   90.00
_cell.angle_beta   90.00
_cell.angle_gamma   90.00
#
_symmetry.space_group_name_H-M   'P 1'
#
loop_
_entity.id
_entity.type
_entity.pdbx_description
1 polymer ?
#
loop_
_entity_poly.entity_id
_entity_poly.type
_entity_poly.pdbx_seq_one_letter_code
_entity_poly.pdbx_strand_id
1 'polypeptide(L)'
;MDDSLYIAVDLGAGSGRVFLAGVGPGELLLEEVRRFKYPPREEGGHLRWPFAEIFGEIKAGLREAGARARQLGRGVRSIGVDSWAVDYGLVDAGGRLIENPVCYRDARTRGVMDEVFEIVPRAELFARTGIQFLELNTLYQLRAHARGGLPEGAARLLLIPDLINFMLTGRAACEYTNATTTQLVGARTGRWDDELMERLGLPRHLLAEIVPAGTDLGPLVPAFDEELGLEGVRVVAPSTHDTGSAVAGAPLAEGWAYISSGTWSLVGVERAGPLVSAEVARHNFTNEGGAFGTVRFLKNVMGLWVFESCRAEWAARGVGVEYEDLLEQVKGIDGHPGFIFPDDPRLFNPTSMLEAVAKQLDDTGQGEDGLMEDPAALTKVILDSLAFRYASVLRTIESLTGTTIEGVQIVGGGSRNDYLNQATADASGRAVLAGPLEATVTGNVLVQAVAAGRFASLAEARRHISENVSLRRFEPRPNAKTKEAARRYAEVEMLYLDADGAPRPRRQGWFRGRAGRIR
;
A
#
# COMPACT_ATOMS: atom_id res chain seq x y z
N MET A 1 29.36 14.32 16.65
CA MET A 1 28.49 13.53 15.73
C MET A 1 27.10 14.14 15.83
N ASP A 2 26.40 14.31 14.72
CA ASP A 2 25.05 14.85 14.73
C ASP A 2 24.13 13.81 15.39
N ASP A 3 23.61 14.14 16.56
CA ASP A 3 22.76 13.30 17.41
C ASP A 3 21.27 13.69 17.26
N SER A 4 20.94 14.28 16.11
CA SER A 4 19.60 14.77 15.82
C SER A 4 18.60 13.63 15.66
N LEU A 5 17.36 13.90 16.08
CA LEU A 5 16.21 13.03 15.90
C LEU A 5 15.39 13.44 14.67
N TYR A 6 14.57 12.54 14.23
CA TYR A 6 13.61 12.72 13.13
C TYR A 6 12.20 12.42 13.65
N ILE A 7 11.21 13.09 13.10
CA ILE A 7 9.81 12.73 13.35
C ILE A 7 9.24 12.12 12.07
N ALA A 8 8.62 10.95 12.19
CA ALA A 8 7.90 10.30 11.11
C ALA A 8 6.41 10.24 11.44
N VAL A 9 5.60 10.75 10.53
CA VAL A 9 4.13 10.64 10.54
C VAL A 9 3.77 9.58 9.50
N ASP A 10 3.22 8.46 9.95
CA ASP A 10 2.83 7.31 9.13
C ASP A 10 1.32 7.13 9.19
N LEU A 11 0.66 7.33 8.05
CA LEU A 11 -0.79 7.28 7.92
C LEU A 11 -1.21 6.10 7.03
N GLY A 12 -1.85 5.10 7.61
CA GLY A 12 -2.55 4.07 6.84
C GLY A 12 -3.99 4.45 6.53
N ALA A 13 -4.70 3.64 5.75
CA ALA A 13 -6.10 3.86 5.38
C ALA A 13 -7.07 3.57 6.54
N GLY A 14 -7.03 4.38 7.60
CA GLY A 14 -7.93 4.31 8.76
C GLY A 14 -7.26 4.46 10.12
N SER A 15 -5.94 4.53 10.17
CA SER A 15 -5.18 4.80 11.41
C SER A 15 -3.86 5.49 11.11
N GLY A 16 -3.40 6.33 12.05
CA GLY A 16 -2.14 7.04 11.95
C GLY A 16 -1.27 6.86 13.17
N ARG A 17 0.02 7.09 12.99
CA ARG A 17 1.03 7.01 14.04
C ARG A 17 2.03 8.15 13.88
N VAL A 18 2.57 8.60 14.98
CA VAL A 18 3.70 9.54 15.00
C VAL A 18 4.84 8.88 15.79
N PHE A 19 6.01 8.88 15.20
CA PHE A 19 7.22 8.33 15.80
C PHE A 19 8.28 9.40 15.98
N LEU A 20 9.00 9.31 17.09
CA LEU A 20 10.30 9.94 17.27
C LEU A 20 11.37 8.89 16.95
N ALA A 21 12.31 9.23 16.09
CA ALA A 21 13.30 8.28 15.61
C ALA A 21 14.72 8.87 15.63
N GLY A 22 15.70 8.01 15.86
CA GLY A 22 17.12 8.32 15.77
C GLY A 22 17.86 7.26 14.97
N VAL A 23 18.75 7.69 14.09
CA VAL A 23 19.64 6.80 13.34
C VAL A 23 21.08 7.27 13.53
N GLY A 24 21.90 6.43 14.16
CA GLY A 24 23.27 6.72 14.54
C GLY A 24 24.16 5.48 14.47
N PRO A 25 25.49 5.58 14.72
CA PRO A 25 26.36 4.42 14.78
C PRO A 25 25.88 3.42 15.83
N GLY A 26 25.40 2.24 15.37
CA GLY A 26 24.85 1.21 16.24
C GLY A 26 23.51 1.57 16.91
N GLU A 27 22.82 2.62 16.43
CA GLU A 27 21.53 3.07 16.96
C GLU A 27 20.45 3.05 15.87
N LEU A 28 19.35 2.40 16.20
CA LEU A 28 18.06 2.59 15.55
C LEU A 28 17.01 2.77 16.66
N LEU A 29 16.70 4.01 16.98
CA LEU A 29 15.62 4.36 17.90
C LEU A 29 14.35 4.54 17.09
N LEU A 30 13.28 3.83 17.43
CA LEU A 30 11.91 4.05 16.92
C LEU A 30 10.98 4.06 18.14
N GLU A 31 10.51 5.23 18.54
CA GLU A 31 9.61 5.41 19.67
C GLU A 31 8.26 5.93 19.15
N GLU A 32 7.20 5.09 19.21
CA GLU A 32 5.84 5.53 18.90
C GLU A 32 5.37 6.46 20.01
N VAL A 33 5.16 7.74 19.68
CA VAL A 33 4.69 8.74 20.64
C VAL A 33 3.19 8.94 20.60
N ARG A 34 2.55 8.62 19.45
CA ARG A 34 1.10 8.73 19.30
C ARG A 34 0.55 7.74 18.30
N ARG A 35 -0.62 7.17 18.63
CA ARG A 35 -1.44 6.33 17.72
C ARG A 35 -2.88 6.80 17.77
N PHE A 36 -3.53 6.88 16.60
CA PHE A 36 -4.91 7.33 16.49
C PHE A 36 -5.65 6.62 15.34
N LYS A 37 -7.00 6.65 15.39
CA LYS A 37 -7.86 6.05 14.37
C LYS A 37 -8.76 7.11 13.76
N TYR A 38 -9.02 7.00 12.47
CA TYR A 38 -9.89 7.89 11.71
C TYR A 38 -10.64 7.12 10.62
N PRO A 39 -11.67 6.33 10.98
CA PRO A 39 -12.48 5.68 9.97
C PRO A 39 -13.13 6.74 9.06
N PRO A 40 -13.23 6.47 7.74
CA PRO A 40 -13.97 7.37 6.85
C PRO A 40 -15.46 7.38 7.26
N ARG A 41 -16.15 8.48 6.95
CA ARG A 41 -17.54 8.72 7.33
C ARG A 41 -18.38 9.15 6.16
N GLU A 42 -19.66 8.81 6.17
CA GLU A 42 -20.63 9.33 5.22
C GLU A 42 -20.85 10.83 5.46
N GLU A 43 -20.59 11.63 4.44
CA GLU A 43 -20.77 13.08 4.43
C GLU A 43 -21.15 13.54 3.02
N GLY A 44 -22.32 14.21 2.89
CA GLY A 44 -22.79 14.72 1.60
C GLY A 44 -23.03 13.64 0.53
N GLY A 45 -23.36 12.41 0.92
CA GLY A 45 -23.59 11.28 0.02
C GLY A 45 -22.31 10.59 -0.46
N HIS A 46 -21.17 10.91 0.13
CA HIS A 46 -19.87 10.32 -0.15
C HIS A 46 -19.18 9.82 1.11
N LEU A 47 -18.36 8.80 0.96
CA LEU A 47 -17.47 8.33 2.02
C LEU A 47 -16.24 9.24 2.07
N ARG A 48 -16.03 9.98 3.18
CA ARG A 48 -14.99 11.00 3.31
C ARG A 48 -14.07 10.76 4.50
N TRP A 49 -12.83 11.24 4.36
CA TRP A 49 -11.86 11.26 5.46
C TRP A 49 -12.09 12.48 6.35
N PRO A 50 -12.16 12.35 7.68
CA PRO A 50 -12.32 13.47 8.62
C PRO A 50 -11.00 14.25 8.76
N PHE A 51 -10.61 15.00 7.72
CA PHE A 51 -9.26 15.56 7.60
C PHE A 51 -8.86 16.49 8.75
N ALA A 52 -9.78 17.29 9.24
CA ALA A 52 -9.51 18.19 10.37
C ALA A 52 -9.12 17.43 11.65
N GLU A 53 -9.77 16.26 11.90
CA GLU A 53 -9.43 15.39 13.02
C GLU A 53 -8.04 14.76 12.79
N ILE A 54 -7.78 14.23 11.58
CA ILE A 54 -6.48 13.65 11.23
C ILE A 54 -5.36 14.66 11.46
N PHE A 55 -5.50 15.87 10.95
CA PHE A 55 -4.50 16.92 11.10
C PHE A 55 -4.33 17.37 12.55
N GLY A 56 -5.44 17.42 13.32
CA GLY A 56 -5.41 17.69 14.76
C GLY A 56 -4.60 16.66 15.54
N GLU A 57 -4.78 15.36 15.22
CA GLU A 57 -4.04 14.26 15.82
C GLU A 57 -2.54 14.29 15.44
N ILE A 58 -2.23 14.61 14.18
CA ILE A 58 -0.85 14.82 13.74
C ILE A 58 -0.19 15.93 14.54
N LYS A 59 -0.82 17.11 14.68
CA LYS A 59 -0.28 18.21 15.47
C LYS A 59 -0.05 17.83 16.93
N ALA A 60 -0.95 17.07 17.53
CA ALA A 60 -0.78 16.56 18.87
C ALA A 60 0.45 15.64 18.97
N GLY A 61 0.61 14.70 18.02
CA GLY A 61 1.78 13.82 17.95
C GLY A 61 3.10 14.55 17.72
N LEU A 62 3.11 15.58 16.86
CA LEU A 62 4.30 16.41 16.65
C LEU A 62 4.71 17.13 17.92
N ARG A 63 3.76 17.64 18.70
CA ARG A 63 3.99 18.29 19.99
C ARG A 63 4.56 17.32 21.02
N GLU A 64 4.01 16.11 21.10
CA GLU A 64 4.50 15.02 21.96
C GLU A 64 5.91 14.60 21.60
N ALA A 65 6.19 14.43 20.28
CA ALA A 65 7.54 14.09 19.79
C ALA A 65 8.57 15.17 20.12
N GLY A 66 8.21 16.45 19.93
CA GLY A 66 9.08 17.58 20.31
C GLY A 66 9.36 17.63 21.81
N ALA A 67 8.35 17.41 22.65
CA ALA A 67 8.53 17.33 24.10
C ALA A 67 9.42 16.15 24.48
N ARG A 68 9.25 15.00 23.84
CA ARG A 68 10.06 13.82 24.09
C ARG A 68 11.52 14.01 23.67
N ALA A 69 11.77 14.64 22.53
CA ALA A 69 13.11 14.98 22.08
C ALA A 69 13.86 15.88 23.11
N ARG A 70 13.18 16.90 23.63
CA ARG A 70 13.72 17.77 24.68
C ARG A 70 14.05 17.00 25.97
N GLN A 71 13.20 16.04 26.38
CA GLN A 71 13.48 15.17 27.54
C GLN A 71 14.75 14.33 27.33
N LEU A 72 15.01 13.92 26.09
CA LEU A 72 16.23 13.20 25.72
C LEU A 72 17.44 14.10 25.57
N GLY A 73 17.29 15.42 25.65
CA GLY A 73 18.36 16.40 25.43
C GLY A 73 18.83 16.48 23.97
N ARG A 74 17.99 16.02 23.00
CA ARG A 74 18.32 15.93 21.57
C ARG A 74 17.41 16.86 20.75
N GLY A 75 17.96 17.43 19.67
CA GLY A 75 17.21 18.26 18.74
C GLY A 75 16.49 17.43 17.68
N VAL A 76 15.35 17.92 17.21
CA VAL A 76 14.66 17.37 16.04
C VAL A 76 15.21 18.02 14.77
N ARG A 77 15.65 17.22 13.80
CA ARG A 77 16.19 17.69 12.52
C ARG A 77 15.10 17.99 11.50
N SER A 78 14.18 17.03 11.31
CA SER A 78 13.11 17.16 10.33
C SER A 78 11.89 16.31 10.68
N ILE A 79 10.78 16.61 9.96
CA ILE A 79 9.52 15.89 9.96
C ILE A 79 9.33 15.32 8.57
N GLY A 80 8.95 14.05 8.45
CA GLY A 80 8.53 13.40 7.22
C GLY A 80 7.11 12.85 7.36
N VAL A 81 6.28 13.00 6.33
CA VAL A 81 4.91 12.50 6.30
C VAL A 81 4.74 11.54 5.14
N ASP A 82 4.34 10.32 5.41
CA ASP A 82 3.86 9.38 4.41
C ASP A 82 2.41 8.95 4.70
N SER A 83 1.73 8.47 3.68
CA SER A 83 0.35 7.99 3.80
C SER A 83 -0.01 6.97 2.72
N TRP A 84 -1.26 6.47 2.83
CA TRP A 84 -1.88 5.75 1.72
C TRP A 84 -1.95 6.63 0.48
N ALA A 85 -2.01 6.00 -0.68
CA ALA A 85 -1.98 6.66 -1.98
C ALA A 85 -3.37 7.03 -2.50
N VAL A 86 -3.42 7.65 -3.66
CA VAL A 86 -4.51 7.94 -4.59
C VAL A 86 -5.54 8.98 -4.15
N ASP A 87 -5.74 9.20 -2.85
CA ASP A 87 -6.71 10.17 -2.34
C ASP A 87 -6.11 11.58 -2.28
N TYR A 88 -6.97 12.58 -2.45
CA TYR A 88 -6.55 13.97 -2.53
C TYR A 88 -7.56 14.92 -1.88
N GLY A 89 -7.07 16.08 -1.47
CA GLY A 89 -7.88 17.23 -1.09
C GLY A 89 -7.76 18.37 -2.10
N LEU A 90 -8.80 19.19 -2.18
CA LEU A 90 -8.81 20.43 -2.96
C LEU A 90 -8.70 21.63 -2.03
N VAL A 91 -7.76 22.51 -2.32
CA VAL A 91 -7.56 23.75 -1.56
C VAL A 91 -7.84 24.98 -2.42
N ASP A 92 -8.34 26.04 -1.77
CA ASP A 92 -8.58 27.31 -2.41
C ASP A 92 -7.28 28.12 -2.62
N ALA A 93 -7.39 29.29 -3.24
CA ALA A 93 -6.25 30.17 -3.47
C ALA A 93 -5.61 30.69 -2.15
N GLY A 94 -6.37 30.72 -1.06
CA GLY A 94 -5.90 31.06 0.28
C GLY A 94 -5.26 29.89 1.03
N GLY A 95 -5.23 28.71 0.42
CA GLY A 95 -4.63 27.50 1.01
C GLY A 95 -5.55 26.76 1.99
N ARG A 96 -6.85 27.06 2.03
CA ARG A 96 -7.82 26.36 2.89
C ARG A 96 -8.38 25.15 2.17
N LEU A 97 -8.46 24.02 2.86
CA LEU A 97 -9.17 22.84 2.39
C LEU A 97 -10.66 23.18 2.18
N ILE A 98 -11.20 22.92 0.99
CA ILE A 98 -12.57 23.29 0.62
C ILE A 98 -13.57 22.29 1.21
N GLU A 99 -13.25 21.01 1.14
CA GLU A 99 -14.09 19.93 1.63
C GLU A 99 -13.22 18.76 2.12
N ASN A 100 -13.80 17.89 2.96
CA ASN A 100 -13.13 16.68 3.37
C ASN A 100 -12.82 15.78 2.16
N PRO A 101 -11.58 15.24 2.04
CA PRO A 101 -11.19 14.35 0.95
C PRO A 101 -12.10 13.14 0.85
N VAL A 102 -12.48 12.76 -0.36
CA VAL A 102 -13.27 11.54 -0.59
C VAL A 102 -12.38 10.32 -0.50
N CYS A 103 -12.85 9.29 0.22
CA CYS A 103 -12.14 8.02 0.39
C CYS A 103 -12.14 7.22 -0.93
N TYR A 104 -11.04 6.56 -1.24
CA TYR A 104 -10.91 5.72 -2.44
C TYR A 104 -11.89 4.52 -2.50
N ARG A 105 -12.54 4.18 -1.37
CA ARG A 105 -13.59 3.15 -1.31
C ARG A 105 -14.99 3.69 -1.64
N ASP A 106 -15.12 5.00 -1.89
CA ASP A 106 -16.39 5.60 -2.30
C ASP A 106 -16.88 5.03 -3.64
N ALA A 107 -18.20 4.93 -3.77
CA ALA A 107 -18.82 4.35 -4.95
C ALA A 107 -18.75 5.24 -6.21
N ARG A 108 -18.26 6.50 -6.10
CA ARG A 108 -18.26 7.48 -7.19
C ARG A 108 -17.47 7.05 -8.43
N THR A 109 -16.50 6.14 -8.26
CA THR A 109 -15.64 5.66 -9.35
C THR A 109 -16.18 4.47 -10.10
N ARG A 110 -17.31 3.89 -9.69
CA ARG A 110 -17.91 2.74 -10.36
C ARG A 110 -18.24 3.05 -11.81
N GLY A 111 -17.71 2.26 -12.74
CA GLY A 111 -17.92 2.40 -14.18
C GLY A 111 -17.11 3.54 -14.84
N VAL A 112 -16.44 4.40 -14.08
CA VAL A 112 -15.64 5.51 -14.65
C VAL A 112 -14.45 5.00 -15.45
N MET A 113 -13.90 3.84 -15.07
CA MET A 113 -12.80 3.22 -15.79
C MET A 113 -13.19 2.83 -17.22
N ASP A 114 -14.39 2.30 -17.42
CA ASP A 114 -14.89 1.96 -18.75
C ASP A 114 -15.13 3.22 -19.60
N GLU A 115 -15.69 4.30 -19.01
CA GLU A 115 -15.83 5.60 -19.69
C GLU A 115 -14.48 6.17 -20.13
N VAL A 116 -13.45 6.04 -19.31
CA VAL A 116 -12.08 6.49 -19.66
C VAL A 116 -11.53 5.68 -20.84
N PHE A 117 -11.80 4.37 -20.89
CA PHE A 117 -11.32 3.51 -21.99
C PHE A 117 -12.02 3.80 -23.33
N GLU A 118 -13.21 4.42 -23.32
CA GLU A 118 -13.86 4.93 -24.56
C GLU A 118 -13.12 6.13 -25.13
N ILE A 119 -12.42 6.93 -24.31
CA ILE A 119 -11.67 8.13 -24.73
C ILE A 119 -10.21 7.80 -25.00
N VAL A 120 -9.57 7.05 -24.09
CA VAL A 120 -8.18 6.61 -24.16
C VAL A 120 -8.15 5.09 -24.04
N PRO A 121 -7.87 4.36 -25.14
CA PRO A 121 -7.85 2.90 -25.12
C PRO A 121 -6.92 2.35 -24.01
N ARG A 122 -7.36 1.27 -23.37
CA ARG A 122 -6.63 0.63 -22.25
C ARG A 122 -5.13 0.42 -22.54
N ALA A 123 -4.81 -0.06 -23.74
CA ALA A 123 -3.42 -0.32 -24.14
C ALA A 123 -2.60 0.97 -24.20
N GLU A 124 -3.19 2.05 -24.72
CA GLU A 124 -2.55 3.36 -24.80
C GLU A 124 -2.34 3.94 -23.39
N LEU A 125 -3.37 3.92 -22.55
CA LEU A 125 -3.30 4.44 -21.18
C LEU A 125 -2.18 3.73 -20.39
N PHE A 126 -2.07 2.40 -20.53
CA PHE A 126 -0.98 1.66 -19.90
C PHE A 126 0.39 2.02 -20.49
N ALA A 127 0.50 2.12 -21.82
CA ALA A 127 1.77 2.46 -22.48
C ALA A 127 2.29 3.86 -22.05
N ARG A 128 1.39 4.78 -21.70
CA ARG A 128 1.72 6.11 -21.19
C ARG A 128 2.12 6.08 -19.72
N THR A 129 1.35 5.43 -18.87
CA THR A 129 1.45 5.55 -17.40
C THR A 129 2.11 4.36 -16.71
N GLY A 130 2.03 3.17 -17.30
CA GLY A 130 2.59 1.94 -16.72
C GLY A 130 1.91 1.48 -15.42
N ILE A 131 0.74 2.05 -15.07
CA ILE A 131 0.08 1.82 -13.79
C ILE A 131 -1.03 0.78 -13.90
N GLN A 132 -1.12 -0.10 -12.90
CA GLN A 132 -2.19 -1.10 -12.74
C GLN A 132 -3.56 -0.44 -12.78
N PHE A 133 -4.49 -1.06 -13.52
CA PHE A 133 -5.87 -0.60 -13.58
C PHE A 133 -6.62 -1.00 -12.32
N LEU A 134 -6.92 -0.01 -11.50
CA LEU A 134 -7.75 -0.12 -10.30
C LEU A 134 -8.74 1.05 -10.30
N GLU A 135 -10.03 0.79 -10.06
CA GLU A 135 -11.07 1.83 -10.05
C GLU A 135 -10.80 2.96 -9.04
N LEU A 136 -9.94 2.69 -8.06
CA LEU A 136 -9.55 3.63 -7.01
C LEU A 136 -8.47 4.64 -7.42
N ASN A 137 -7.79 4.47 -8.57
CA ASN A 137 -6.72 5.39 -8.96
C ASN A 137 -7.25 6.83 -9.11
N THR A 138 -6.40 7.79 -8.77
CA THR A 138 -6.75 9.23 -8.76
C THR A 138 -7.33 9.69 -10.09
N LEU A 139 -6.84 9.17 -11.22
CA LEU A 139 -7.38 9.48 -12.55
C LEU A 139 -8.90 9.30 -12.60
N TYR A 140 -9.42 8.15 -12.12
CA TYR A 140 -10.85 7.85 -12.15
C TYR A 140 -11.61 8.66 -11.10
N GLN A 141 -11.02 8.86 -9.93
CA GLN A 141 -11.58 9.72 -8.89
C GLN A 141 -11.73 11.16 -9.38
N LEU A 142 -10.67 11.72 -10.00
CA LEU A 142 -10.67 13.09 -10.52
C LEU A 142 -11.64 13.23 -11.72
N ARG A 143 -11.74 12.20 -12.58
CA ARG A 143 -12.71 12.19 -13.68
C ARG A 143 -14.15 12.21 -13.16
N ALA A 144 -14.47 11.37 -12.15
CA ALA A 144 -15.78 11.39 -11.50
C ALA A 144 -16.08 12.76 -10.88
N HIS A 145 -15.11 13.35 -10.19
CA HIS A 145 -15.24 14.65 -9.56
C HIS A 145 -15.45 15.78 -10.59
N ALA A 146 -14.63 15.83 -11.63
CA ALA A 146 -14.75 16.84 -12.70
C ALA A 146 -16.10 16.77 -13.43
N ARG A 147 -16.63 15.55 -13.63
CA ARG A 147 -17.97 15.34 -14.22
C ARG A 147 -19.10 15.84 -13.31
N GLY A 148 -18.94 15.67 -11.99
CA GLY A 148 -19.91 16.16 -11.00
C GLY A 148 -19.84 17.66 -10.76
N GLY A 149 -18.82 18.33 -11.28
CA GLY A 149 -18.46 19.73 -11.03
C GLY A 149 -17.48 19.85 -9.86
N LEU A 150 -16.30 20.41 -10.15
CA LEU A 150 -15.33 20.70 -9.09
C LEU A 150 -15.86 21.82 -8.19
N PRO A 151 -15.54 21.80 -6.89
CA PRO A 151 -15.91 22.87 -5.98
C PRO A 151 -15.42 24.24 -6.48
N GLU A 152 -16.29 25.24 -6.35
CA GLU A 152 -15.93 26.62 -6.69
C GLU A 152 -14.72 27.09 -5.88
N GLY A 153 -13.79 27.76 -6.53
CA GLY A 153 -12.57 28.28 -5.90
C GLY A 153 -11.45 27.25 -5.74
N ALA A 154 -11.61 26.02 -6.23
CA ALA A 154 -10.51 25.03 -6.21
C ALA A 154 -9.30 25.58 -7.00
N ALA A 155 -8.17 25.74 -6.31
CA ALA A 155 -6.93 26.29 -6.86
C ALA A 155 -5.81 25.25 -6.95
N ARG A 156 -5.82 24.22 -6.08
CA ARG A 156 -4.82 23.13 -6.08
C ARG A 156 -5.45 21.81 -5.66
N LEU A 157 -4.92 20.74 -6.24
CA LEU A 157 -5.14 19.36 -5.84
C LEU A 157 -3.85 18.87 -5.19
N LEU A 158 -3.95 18.35 -3.97
CA LEU A 158 -2.82 17.78 -3.22
C LEU A 158 -3.18 16.39 -2.71
N LEU A 159 -2.33 15.40 -2.95
CA LEU A 159 -2.48 14.07 -2.37
C LEU A 159 -2.37 14.18 -0.84
N ILE A 160 -2.90 13.21 -0.11
CA ILE A 160 -3.06 13.34 1.35
C ILE A 160 -1.76 13.76 2.06
N PRO A 161 -0.58 13.12 1.85
CA PRO A 161 0.64 13.55 2.53
C PRO A 161 1.13 14.92 2.05
N ASP A 162 0.93 15.22 0.75
CA ASP A 162 1.29 16.52 0.18
C ASP A 162 0.40 17.65 0.73
N LEU A 163 -0.88 17.36 0.98
CA LEU A 163 -1.79 18.29 1.64
C LEU A 163 -1.35 18.60 3.08
N ILE A 164 -0.92 17.57 3.83
CA ILE A 164 -0.38 17.75 5.18
C ILE A 164 0.92 18.55 5.14
N ASN A 165 1.84 18.21 4.24
CA ASN A 165 3.09 18.92 4.03
C ASN A 165 2.84 20.40 3.65
N PHE A 166 1.86 20.65 2.77
CA PHE A 166 1.43 22.00 2.41
C PHE A 166 0.90 22.77 3.62
N MET A 167 0.06 22.17 4.44
CA MET A 167 -0.46 22.82 5.65
C MET A 167 0.65 23.12 6.66
N LEU A 168 1.66 22.27 6.75
CA LEU A 168 2.79 22.48 7.66
C LEU A 168 3.76 23.57 7.18
N THR A 169 3.95 23.74 5.84
CA THR A 169 5.02 24.57 5.27
C THR A 169 4.53 25.71 4.39
N GLY A 170 3.29 25.64 3.88
CA GLY A 170 2.79 26.53 2.82
C GLY A 170 3.31 26.21 1.42
N ARG A 171 4.23 25.26 1.25
CA ARG A 171 4.76 24.84 -0.05
C ARG A 171 3.92 23.74 -0.67
N ALA A 172 3.34 24.02 -1.85
CA ALA A 172 2.60 23.04 -2.63
C ALA A 172 3.58 22.27 -3.54
N ALA A 173 3.71 20.97 -3.31
CA ALA A 173 4.49 20.04 -4.12
C ALA A 173 3.77 18.68 -4.11
N CYS A 174 4.06 17.82 -5.10
CA CYS A 174 3.58 16.44 -5.14
C CYS A 174 4.79 15.51 -5.18
N GLU A 175 4.97 14.65 -4.18
CA GLU A 175 6.13 13.78 -4.15
C GLU A 175 5.96 12.61 -5.14
N TYR A 176 7.04 12.27 -5.83
CA TYR A 176 7.07 11.36 -6.99
C TYR A 176 6.49 9.97 -6.70
N THR A 177 6.78 9.37 -5.55
CA THR A 177 6.32 8.00 -5.24
C THR A 177 4.81 7.93 -5.15
N ASN A 178 4.18 8.99 -4.64
CA ASN A 178 2.72 9.10 -4.55
C ASN A 178 2.13 9.65 -5.87
N ALA A 179 2.78 10.61 -6.53
CA ALA A 179 2.33 11.14 -7.81
C ALA A 179 2.13 10.04 -8.87
N THR A 180 3.02 9.04 -8.92
CA THR A 180 2.92 7.95 -9.90
C THR A 180 1.67 7.07 -9.69
N THR A 181 1.18 6.91 -8.46
CA THR A 181 -0.02 6.11 -8.16
C THR A 181 -1.29 6.70 -8.77
N THR A 182 -1.26 7.98 -9.12
CA THR A 182 -2.41 8.69 -9.70
C THR A 182 -2.86 8.18 -11.05
N GLN A 183 -1.99 7.47 -11.78
CA GLN A 183 -2.17 7.10 -13.20
C GLN A 183 -2.24 8.33 -14.14
N LEU A 184 -1.65 9.48 -13.71
CA LEU A 184 -1.57 10.74 -14.47
C LEU A 184 -0.13 11.11 -14.82
N VAL A 185 0.85 10.34 -14.37
CA VAL A 185 2.28 10.56 -14.60
C VAL A 185 2.76 9.65 -15.74
N GLY A 186 3.47 10.23 -16.70
CA GLY A 186 4.10 9.46 -17.77
C GLY A 186 5.22 8.58 -17.21
N ALA A 187 5.11 7.26 -17.39
CA ALA A 187 6.05 6.29 -16.81
C ALA A 187 7.52 6.52 -17.20
N ARG A 188 7.76 7.01 -18.42
CA ARG A 188 9.11 7.26 -18.94
C ARG A 188 9.63 8.66 -18.68
N THR A 189 8.71 9.62 -18.46
CA THR A 189 9.05 11.03 -18.29
C THR A 189 9.15 11.44 -16.83
N GLY A 190 8.45 10.75 -15.93
CA GLY A 190 8.30 11.12 -14.52
C GLY A 190 7.56 12.43 -14.30
N ARG A 191 6.82 12.91 -15.32
CA ARG A 191 6.08 14.17 -15.31
C ARG A 191 4.60 13.92 -15.52
N TRP A 192 3.77 14.87 -15.12
CA TRP A 192 2.36 14.86 -15.45
C TRP A 192 2.17 14.71 -16.97
N ASP A 193 1.25 13.84 -17.39
CA ASP A 193 0.93 13.62 -18.80
C ASP A 193 -0.15 14.63 -19.23
N ASP A 194 0.29 15.79 -19.68
CA ASP A 194 -0.57 16.94 -20.04
C ASP A 194 -1.56 16.57 -21.16
N GLU A 195 -1.10 15.80 -22.19
CA GLU A 195 -1.96 15.35 -23.29
C GLU A 195 -3.05 14.38 -22.81
N LEU A 196 -2.70 13.43 -21.92
CA LEU A 196 -3.67 12.53 -21.33
C LEU A 196 -4.75 13.31 -20.56
N MET A 197 -4.32 14.28 -19.77
CA MET A 197 -5.23 15.10 -18.98
C MET A 197 -6.14 15.95 -19.84
N GLU A 198 -5.62 16.57 -20.90
CA GLU A 198 -6.41 17.34 -21.87
C GLU A 198 -7.48 16.47 -22.53
N ARG A 199 -7.11 15.31 -23.05
CA ARG A 199 -8.06 14.35 -23.68
C ARG A 199 -9.16 13.90 -22.74
N LEU A 200 -8.85 13.73 -21.46
CA LEU A 200 -9.82 13.33 -20.44
C LEU A 200 -10.57 14.52 -19.82
N GLY A 201 -10.30 15.75 -20.25
CA GLY A 201 -10.90 16.96 -19.68
C GLY A 201 -10.59 17.15 -18.19
N LEU A 202 -9.38 16.80 -17.77
CA LEU A 202 -8.95 16.89 -16.37
C LEU A 202 -8.25 18.24 -16.09
N PRO A 203 -8.42 18.81 -14.89
CA PRO A 203 -7.95 20.16 -14.56
C PRO A 203 -6.45 20.18 -14.26
N ARG A 204 -5.61 20.18 -15.30
CA ARG A 204 -4.14 20.16 -15.17
C ARG A 204 -3.59 21.28 -14.27
N HIS A 205 -4.24 22.45 -14.31
CA HIS A 205 -3.82 23.62 -13.54
C HIS A 205 -3.90 23.45 -12.02
N LEU A 206 -4.61 22.43 -11.53
CA LEU A 206 -4.70 22.13 -10.11
C LEU A 206 -3.49 21.34 -9.59
N LEU A 207 -2.74 20.66 -10.46
CA LEU A 207 -1.64 19.78 -10.05
C LEU A 207 -0.35 20.58 -9.77
N ALA A 208 0.24 20.33 -8.60
CA ALA A 208 1.52 20.89 -8.19
C ALA A 208 2.70 20.28 -8.98
N GLU A 209 3.88 20.87 -8.85
CA GLU A 209 5.12 20.27 -9.38
C GLU A 209 5.44 18.93 -8.72
N ILE A 210 6.01 18.00 -9.48
CA ILE A 210 6.50 16.73 -8.94
C ILE A 210 7.92 16.94 -8.41
N VAL A 211 8.14 16.52 -7.16
CA VAL A 211 9.45 16.57 -6.49
C VAL A 211 9.91 15.16 -6.11
N PRO A 212 11.23 14.88 -6.10
CA PRO A 212 11.73 13.58 -5.66
C PRO A 212 11.66 13.40 -4.13
N ALA A 213 11.67 12.15 -3.68
CA ALA A 213 11.87 11.80 -2.28
C ALA A 213 13.19 12.41 -1.75
N GLY A 214 13.19 12.88 -0.52
CA GLY A 214 14.29 13.61 0.10
C GLY A 214 14.26 15.13 -0.14
N THR A 215 13.25 15.65 -0.86
CA THR A 215 13.11 17.10 -1.07
C THR A 215 12.79 17.82 0.23
N ASP A 216 13.60 18.81 0.55
CA ASP A 216 13.35 19.75 1.64
C ASP A 216 12.22 20.71 1.25
N LEU A 217 11.08 20.63 1.90
CA LEU A 217 9.89 21.46 1.63
C LEU A 217 9.91 22.80 2.37
N GLY A 218 10.84 23.02 3.25
CA GLY A 218 10.98 24.26 4.00
C GLY A 218 10.72 24.08 5.51
N PRO A 219 10.79 25.19 6.26
CA PRO A 219 10.46 25.20 7.67
C PRO A 219 8.94 25.11 7.88
N LEU A 220 8.54 24.82 9.11
CA LEU A 220 7.15 24.98 9.53
C LEU A 220 6.67 26.42 9.31
N VAL A 221 5.39 26.63 9.04
CA VAL A 221 4.82 27.99 9.06
C VAL A 221 4.92 28.57 10.48
N PRO A 222 5.14 29.89 10.64
CA PRO A 222 5.42 30.49 11.96
C PRO A 222 4.39 30.15 13.05
N ALA A 223 3.12 30.05 12.67
CA ALA A 223 2.05 29.70 13.62
C ALA A 223 2.23 28.28 14.22
N PHE A 224 2.80 27.34 13.46
CA PHE A 224 3.04 25.98 13.95
C PHE A 224 4.40 25.83 14.63
N ASP A 225 5.39 26.64 14.26
CA ASP A 225 6.67 26.68 14.99
C ASP A 225 6.44 26.91 16.50
N GLU A 226 5.65 27.96 16.82
CA GLU A 226 5.31 28.28 18.21
C GLU A 226 4.34 27.25 18.83
N GLU A 227 3.26 26.90 18.10
CA GLU A 227 2.23 25.96 18.59
C GLU A 227 2.82 24.60 18.96
N LEU A 228 3.76 24.08 18.16
CA LEU A 228 4.30 22.73 18.29
C LEU A 228 5.59 22.70 19.14
N GLY A 229 6.24 23.83 19.35
CA GLY A 229 7.55 23.92 20.02
C GLY A 229 8.64 23.18 19.26
N LEU A 230 8.65 23.30 17.93
CA LEU A 230 9.57 22.67 16.98
C LEU A 230 10.31 23.71 16.15
N GLU A 231 10.79 24.76 16.81
CA GLU A 231 11.45 25.89 16.16
C GLU A 231 12.62 25.47 15.26
N GLY A 232 12.60 25.95 14.02
CA GLY A 232 13.64 25.69 13.03
C GLY A 232 13.65 24.27 12.45
N VAL A 233 12.68 23.43 12.82
CA VAL A 233 12.51 22.10 12.25
C VAL A 233 12.01 22.20 10.81
N ARG A 234 12.59 21.41 9.92
CA ARG A 234 12.22 21.39 8.51
C ARG A 234 11.30 20.21 8.18
N VAL A 235 10.47 20.38 7.16
CA VAL A 235 9.68 19.28 6.60
C VAL A 235 10.41 18.75 5.37
N VAL A 236 10.67 17.44 5.36
CA VAL A 236 11.30 16.74 4.24
C VAL A 236 10.29 15.75 3.68
N ALA A 237 10.01 15.80 2.38
CA ALA A 237 9.18 14.79 1.72
C ALA A 237 9.93 13.44 1.71
N PRO A 238 9.52 12.42 2.48
CA PRO A 238 10.07 11.06 2.33
C PRO A 238 9.58 10.45 1.02
N SER A 239 9.60 9.12 0.87
CA SER A 239 8.69 8.48 -0.09
C SER A 239 7.29 8.60 0.48
N THR A 240 6.49 9.55 0.00
CA THR A 240 5.21 9.90 0.64
C THR A 240 4.13 8.84 0.47
N HIS A 241 4.29 7.89 -0.45
CA HIS A 241 3.50 6.65 -0.46
C HIS A 241 4.03 5.68 0.60
N ASP A 242 3.20 5.28 1.57
CA ASP A 242 3.55 4.39 2.70
C ASP A 242 4.33 3.13 2.25
N THR A 243 3.89 2.49 1.16
CA THR A 243 4.62 1.36 0.59
C THR A 243 5.95 1.77 -0.05
N GLY A 244 6.06 2.99 -0.60
CA GLY A 244 7.33 3.54 -1.07
C GLY A 244 8.33 3.67 0.09
N SER A 245 7.87 4.21 1.20
CA SER A 245 8.64 4.26 2.45
C SER A 245 8.95 2.85 2.98
N ALA A 246 7.98 1.93 3.00
CA ALA A 246 8.22 0.56 3.46
C ALA A 246 9.33 -0.15 2.67
N VAL A 247 9.35 0.01 1.34
CA VAL A 247 10.42 -0.54 0.48
C VAL A 247 11.75 0.17 0.73
N ALA A 248 11.76 1.49 0.94
CA ALA A 248 12.98 2.22 1.30
C ALA A 248 13.56 1.73 2.64
N GLY A 249 12.70 1.42 3.62
CA GLY A 249 13.08 0.92 4.93
C GLY A 249 13.37 -0.59 4.99
N ALA A 250 13.06 -1.33 3.93
CA ALA A 250 13.38 -2.74 3.86
C ALA A 250 14.89 -2.95 3.64
N PRO A 251 15.55 -3.85 4.38
CA PRO A 251 16.93 -4.26 4.11
C PRO A 251 16.97 -5.21 2.90
N LEU A 252 16.46 -4.73 1.77
CA LEU A 252 16.26 -5.49 0.55
C LEU A 252 17.59 -5.81 -0.11
N ALA A 253 17.91 -7.10 -0.23
CA ALA A 253 19.10 -7.57 -0.95
C ALA A 253 18.88 -7.52 -2.47
N GLU A 254 19.97 -7.43 -3.21
CA GLU A 254 19.93 -7.55 -4.68
C GLU A 254 19.35 -8.91 -5.10
N GLY A 255 18.52 -8.93 -6.13
CA GLY A 255 17.85 -10.17 -6.58
C GLY A 255 16.66 -10.61 -5.74
N TRP A 256 16.32 -9.88 -4.66
CA TRP A 256 15.20 -10.20 -3.80
C TRP A 256 13.95 -9.44 -4.19
N ALA A 257 12.80 -10.11 -4.04
CA ALA A 257 11.50 -9.47 -4.09
C ALA A 257 11.09 -8.97 -2.69
N TYR A 258 10.15 -8.04 -2.66
CA TYR A 258 9.50 -7.61 -1.43
C TYR A 258 8.00 -7.91 -1.45
N ILE A 259 7.43 -8.06 -0.27
CA ILE A 259 5.99 -8.04 -0.02
C ILE A 259 5.72 -7.04 1.09
N SER A 260 5.15 -5.89 0.75
CA SER A 260 4.58 -4.99 1.76
C SER A 260 3.21 -5.52 2.13
N SER A 261 3.14 -6.21 3.27
CA SER A 261 1.96 -6.96 3.71
C SER A 261 1.19 -6.20 4.77
N GLY A 262 0.00 -5.75 4.39
CA GLY A 262 -0.96 -5.03 5.23
C GLY A 262 -2.39 -5.26 4.76
N THR A 263 -3.24 -4.23 4.79
CA THR A 263 -4.59 -4.25 4.20
C THR A 263 -4.54 -4.70 2.74
N TRP A 264 -3.64 -4.13 1.96
CA TRP A 264 -3.18 -4.62 0.67
C TRP A 264 -1.85 -5.37 0.85
N SER A 265 -1.53 -6.21 -0.11
CA SER A 265 -0.20 -6.81 -0.24
C SER A 265 0.40 -6.40 -1.57
N LEU A 266 1.45 -5.58 -1.51
CA LEU A 266 2.16 -5.13 -2.70
C LEU A 266 3.37 -6.04 -2.92
N VAL A 267 3.27 -6.89 -3.93
CA VAL A 267 4.27 -7.92 -4.25
C VAL A 267 5.10 -7.45 -5.43
N GLY A 268 6.39 -7.21 -5.25
CA GLY A 268 7.19 -6.57 -6.29
C GLY A 268 8.69 -6.70 -6.14
N VAL A 269 9.38 -6.04 -7.08
CA VAL A 269 10.83 -5.87 -7.11
C VAL A 269 11.17 -4.40 -7.35
N GLU A 270 12.33 -3.96 -6.86
CA GLU A 270 12.87 -2.64 -7.14
C GLU A 270 13.72 -2.67 -8.41
N ARG A 271 13.58 -1.67 -9.28
CA ARG A 271 14.26 -1.57 -10.58
C ARG A 271 14.81 -0.16 -10.81
N ALA A 272 15.80 -0.05 -11.70
CA ALA A 272 16.33 1.25 -12.13
C ALA A 272 15.39 2.03 -13.06
N GLY A 273 14.38 1.37 -13.65
CA GLY A 273 13.44 2.03 -14.56
C GLY A 273 12.18 1.20 -14.81
N PRO A 274 11.13 1.82 -15.39
CA PRO A 274 9.85 1.19 -15.61
C PRO A 274 9.91 0.10 -16.67
N LEU A 275 9.13 -0.96 -16.47
CA LEU A 275 8.88 -2.03 -17.44
C LEU A 275 7.47 -1.85 -18.01
N VAL A 276 7.40 -1.23 -19.19
CA VAL A 276 6.12 -0.93 -19.87
C VAL A 276 6.07 -1.68 -21.20
N SER A 277 5.22 -2.71 -21.25
CA SER A 277 4.98 -3.52 -22.45
C SER A 277 3.51 -3.99 -22.51
N ALA A 278 3.10 -4.48 -23.67
CA ALA A 278 1.76 -5.05 -23.83
C ALA A 278 1.54 -6.27 -22.91
N GLU A 279 2.59 -7.05 -22.68
CA GLU A 279 2.55 -8.21 -21.79
C GLU A 279 2.37 -7.79 -20.33
N VAL A 280 3.12 -6.79 -19.86
CA VAL A 280 2.95 -6.21 -18.52
C VAL A 280 1.55 -5.64 -18.33
N ALA A 281 1.00 -4.93 -19.34
CA ALA A 281 -0.38 -4.43 -19.36
C ALA A 281 -1.41 -5.56 -19.22
N ARG A 282 -1.17 -6.66 -19.94
CA ARG A 282 -2.05 -7.85 -19.93
C ARG A 282 -2.12 -8.47 -18.53
N HIS A 283 -0.99 -8.58 -17.84
CA HIS A 283 -0.91 -9.09 -16.47
C HIS A 283 -1.35 -8.08 -15.41
N ASN A 284 -1.64 -6.85 -15.81
CA ASN A 284 -2.09 -5.76 -14.94
C ASN A 284 -1.11 -5.50 -13.79
N PHE A 285 0.18 -5.34 -14.09
CA PHE A 285 1.21 -4.88 -13.16
C PHE A 285 1.32 -3.36 -13.15
N THR A 286 2.05 -2.82 -12.19
CA THR A 286 2.26 -1.38 -12.00
C THR A 286 3.75 -1.04 -11.90
N ASN A 287 4.10 0.18 -12.34
CA ASN A 287 5.43 0.78 -12.23
C ASN A 287 5.32 2.04 -11.36
N GLU A 288 5.30 1.88 -10.08
CA GLU A 288 5.21 3.00 -9.15
C GLU A 288 6.59 3.56 -8.80
N GLY A 289 6.66 4.86 -8.55
CA GLY A 289 7.89 5.51 -8.13
C GLY A 289 8.46 4.91 -6.85
N GLY A 290 9.78 4.75 -6.81
CA GLY A 290 10.55 4.41 -5.62
C GLY A 290 11.41 5.59 -5.16
N ALA A 291 12.05 5.46 -4.00
CA ALA A 291 12.94 6.48 -3.47
C ALA A 291 14.17 6.67 -4.37
N PHE A 292 14.63 7.93 -4.47
CA PHE A 292 15.87 8.29 -5.17
C PHE A 292 15.99 7.77 -6.61
N GLY A 293 14.86 7.81 -7.36
CA GLY A 293 14.84 7.51 -8.79
C GLY A 293 14.70 6.03 -9.13
N THR A 294 14.43 5.17 -8.17
CA THR A 294 14.04 3.78 -8.43
C THR A 294 12.58 3.67 -8.86
N VAL A 295 12.20 2.51 -9.38
CA VAL A 295 10.83 2.14 -9.72
C VAL A 295 10.48 0.83 -9.03
N ARG A 296 9.34 0.81 -8.38
CA ARG A 296 8.75 -0.37 -7.78
C ARG A 296 7.87 -1.05 -8.84
N PHE A 297 8.37 -2.13 -9.44
CA PHE A 297 7.59 -2.98 -10.35
C PHE A 297 6.86 -4.01 -9.52
N LEU A 298 5.55 -3.89 -9.43
CA LEU A 298 4.75 -4.68 -8.48
C LEU A 298 3.36 -5.00 -8.99
N LYS A 299 2.67 -5.85 -8.23
CA LYS A 299 1.23 -6.07 -8.33
C LYS A 299 0.59 -5.83 -6.98
N ASN A 300 -0.48 -5.03 -6.97
CA ASN A 300 -1.37 -4.92 -5.82
C ASN A 300 -2.25 -6.16 -5.77
N VAL A 301 -2.21 -6.85 -4.65
CA VAL A 301 -3.02 -8.02 -4.29
C VAL A 301 -3.87 -7.65 -3.08
N MET A 302 -5.13 -8.06 -3.04
CA MET A 302 -5.93 -7.90 -1.83
C MET A 302 -5.25 -8.69 -0.70
N GLY A 303 -4.86 -7.99 0.37
CA GLY A 303 -4.05 -8.56 1.44
C GLY A 303 -4.88 -9.04 2.64
N LEU A 304 -4.41 -8.69 3.83
CA LEU A 304 -5.04 -9.08 5.09
C LEU A 304 -6.40 -8.42 5.34
N TRP A 305 -6.84 -7.50 4.48
CA TRP A 305 -8.19 -6.92 4.50
C TRP A 305 -9.28 -7.98 4.56
N VAL A 306 -9.15 -9.06 3.78
CA VAL A 306 -10.13 -10.16 3.76
C VAL A 306 -10.23 -10.80 5.13
N PHE A 307 -9.09 -11.13 5.72
CA PHE A 307 -9.00 -11.74 7.05
C PHE A 307 -9.52 -10.81 8.16
N GLU A 308 -9.06 -9.56 8.18
CA GLU A 308 -9.47 -8.58 9.22
C GLU A 308 -10.97 -8.24 9.13
N SER A 309 -11.54 -8.20 7.91
CA SER A 309 -12.98 -8.01 7.72
C SER A 309 -13.79 -9.20 8.24
N CYS A 310 -13.34 -10.44 7.99
CA CYS A 310 -13.97 -11.63 8.57
C CYS A 310 -13.89 -11.61 10.10
N ARG A 311 -12.74 -11.24 10.68
CA ARG A 311 -12.58 -11.11 12.14
C ARG A 311 -13.53 -10.09 12.73
N ALA A 312 -13.67 -8.93 12.10
CA ALA A 312 -14.61 -7.90 12.55
C ALA A 312 -16.07 -8.39 12.52
N GLU A 313 -16.46 -9.15 11.48
CA GLU A 313 -17.81 -9.74 11.40
C GLU A 313 -18.02 -10.83 12.45
N TRP A 314 -17.05 -11.70 12.72
CA TRP A 314 -17.14 -12.68 13.81
C TRP A 314 -17.30 -12.00 15.16
N ALA A 315 -16.50 -10.99 15.45
CA ALA A 315 -16.61 -10.22 16.69
C ALA A 315 -17.99 -9.56 16.82
N ALA A 316 -18.55 -9.01 15.74
CA ALA A 316 -19.89 -8.44 15.74
C ALA A 316 -21.00 -9.48 15.97
N ARG A 317 -20.76 -10.74 15.63
CA ARG A 317 -21.66 -11.88 15.89
C ARG A 317 -21.44 -12.53 17.27
N GLY A 318 -20.53 -11.96 18.09
CA GLY A 318 -20.21 -12.50 19.43
C GLY A 318 -19.26 -13.71 19.42
N VAL A 319 -18.65 -14.03 18.27
CA VAL A 319 -17.60 -15.03 18.17
C VAL A 319 -16.27 -14.35 18.49
N GLY A 320 -15.87 -14.38 19.76
CA GLY A 320 -14.57 -13.87 20.22
C GLY A 320 -13.45 -14.80 19.81
N VAL A 321 -12.59 -14.38 18.88
CA VAL A 321 -11.37 -15.10 18.52
C VAL A 321 -10.20 -14.13 18.52
N GLU A 322 -9.28 -14.37 19.46
CA GLU A 322 -8.04 -13.61 19.50
C GLU A 322 -7.14 -13.99 18.30
N TYR A 323 -6.37 -13.02 17.85
CA TYR A 323 -5.54 -13.18 16.64
C TYR A 323 -4.52 -14.33 16.80
N GLU A 324 -3.83 -14.36 17.92
CA GLU A 324 -2.79 -15.34 18.24
C GLU A 324 -3.39 -16.75 18.37
N ASP A 325 -4.55 -16.87 19.02
CA ASP A 325 -5.25 -18.16 19.21
C ASP A 325 -5.70 -18.75 17.86
N LEU A 326 -6.20 -17.89 16.95
CA LEU A 326 -6.54 -18.31 15.58
C LEU A 326 -5.32 -18.86 14.85
N LEU A 327 -4.19 -18.18 14.92
CA LEU A 327 -2.97 -18.65 14.23
C LEU A 327 -2.46 -19.97 14.80
N GLU A 328 -2.57 -20.21 16.11
CA GLU A 328 -2.21 -21.51 16.71
C GLU A 328 -3.18 -22.61 16.25
N GLN A 329 -4.48 -22.35 16.20
CA GLN A 329 -5.47 -23.31 15.70
C GLN A 329 -5.23 -23.63 14.22
N VAL A 330 -4.94 -22.62 13.38
CA VAL A 330 -4.60 -22.79 11.95
C VAL A 330 -3.43 -23.75 11.75
N LYS A 331 -2.40 -23.70 12.60
CA LYS A 331 -1.25 -24.62 12.54
C LYS A 331 -1.63 -26.07 12.80
N GLY A 332 -2.69 -26.30 13.58
CA GLY A 332 -3.21 -27.63 13.91
C GLY A 332 -4.06 -28.28 12.81
N ILE A 333 -4.51 -27.51 11.82
CA ILE A 333 -5.36 -28.02 10.73
C ILE A 333 -4.50 -28.70 9.66
N ASP A 334 -4.74 -29.99 9.46
CA ASP A 334 -4.05 -30.75 8.42
C ASP A 334 -4.61 -30.46 7.02
N GLY A 335 -3.72 -30.38 6.03
CA GLY A 335 -4.10 -30.09 4.64
C GLY A 335 -4.58 -28.65 4.41
N HIS A 336 -5.34 -28.46 3.35
CA HIS A 336 -5.85 -27.16 2.91
C HIS A 336 -7.36 -27.27 2.66
N PRO A 337 -8.22 -26.72 3.55
CA PRO A 337 -9.69 -26.88 3.47
C PRO A 337 -10.29 -26.32 2.17
N GLY A 338 -9.69 -25.27 1.62
CA GLY A 338 -10.13 -24.65 0.37
C GLY A 338 -9.20 -23.51 -0.04
N PHE A 339 -9.53 -22.88 -1.16
CA PHE A 339 -8.81 -21.72 -1.67
C PHE A 339 -9.78 -20.68 -2.23
N ILE A 340 -9.46 -19.40 -2.01
CA ILE A 340 -10.07 -18.26 -2.67
C ILE A 340 -9.08 -17.61 -3.63
N PHE A 341 -9.58 -16.84 -4.59
CA PHE A 341 -8.78 -15.93 -5.39
C PHE A 341 -8.82 -14.54 -4.76
N PRO A 342 -7.74 -14.08 -4.09
CA PRO A 342 -7.77 -12.83 -3.32
C PRO A 342 -8.10 -11.59 -4.15
N ASP A 343 -7.69 -11.56 -5.43
CA ASP A 343 -7.93 -10.42 -6.33
C ASP A 343 -9.36 -10.40 -6.94
N ASP A 344 -10.29 -11.21 -6.44
CA ASP A 344 -11.69 -11.15 -6.86
C ASP A 344 -12.30 -9.80 -6.45
N PRO A 345 -12.84 -9.01 -7.40
CA PRO A 345 -13.44 -7.71 -7.08
C PRO A 345 -14.57 -7.75 -6.04
N ARG A 346 -15.20 -8.89 -5.84
CA ARG A 346 -16.24 -9.08 -4.80
C ARG A 346 -15.66 -8.90 -3.38
N LEU A 347 -14.35 -9.12 -3.19
CA LEU A 347 -13.68 -8.99 -1.91
C LEU A 347 -13.19 -7.56 -1.62
N PHE A 348 -13.34 -6.62 -2.57
CA PHE A 348 -12.83 -5.25 -2.41
C PHE A 348 -13.55 -4.46 -1.31
N ASN A 349 -14.88 -4.43 -1.36
CA ASN A 349 -15.72 -3.74 -0.37
C ASN A 349 -17.14 -4.35 -0.32
N PRO A 350 -17.29 -5.62 0.12
CA PRO A 350 -18.59 -6.26 0.22
C PRO A 350 -19.37 -5.76 1.45
N THR A 351 -20.68 -5.90 1.44
CA THR A 351 -21.54 -5.70 2.62
C THR A 351 -21.22 -6.71 3.73
N SER A 352 -20.91 -7.96 3.36
CA SER A 352 -20.40 -9.01 4.24
C SER A 352 -19.23 -9.72 3.57
N MET A 353 -18.08 -9.74 4.22
CA MET A 353 -16.91 -10.45 3.72
C MET A 353 -17.08 -11.96 3.84
N LEU A 354 -17.71 -12.42 4.91
CA LEU A 354 -18.01 -13.84 5.11
C LEU A 354 -18.92 -14.38 3.99
N GLU A 355 -19.96 -13.65 3.61
CA GLU A 355 -20.83 -14.03 2.50
C GLU A 355 -20.10 -14.00 1.14
N ALA A 356 -19.23 -13.02 0.92
CA ALA A 356 -18.45 -12.92 -0.32
C ALA A 356 -17.46 -14.09 -0.47
N VAL A 357 -16.80 -14.49 0.63
CA VAL A 357 -15.90 -15.66 0.66
C VAL A 357 -16.68 -16.95 0.48
N ALA A 358 -17.79 -17.14 1.22
CA ALA A 358 -18.66 -18.32 1.07
C ALA A 358 -19.11 -18.50 -0.38
N LYS A 359 -19.60 -17.42 -0.99
CA LYS A 359 -20.04 -17.46 -2.39
C LYS A 359 -18.90 -17.81 -3.34
N GLN A 360 -17.69 -17.37 -3.09
CA GLN A 360 -16.55 -17.73 -3.94
C GLN A 360 -16.19 -19.21 -3.79
N LEU A 361 -16.22 -19.75 -2.58
CA LEU A 361 -16.00 -21.18 -2.33
C LEU A 361 -17.08 -22.04 -3.00
N ASP A 362 -18.34 -21.64 -2.92
CA ASP A 362 -19.45 -22.30 -3.61
C ASP A 362 -19.28 -22.28 -5.13
N ASP A 363 -18.99 -21.10 -5.70
CA ASP A 363 -18.79 -20.90 -7.13
C ASP A 363 -17.64 -21.77 -7.69
N THR A 364 -16.67 -22.10 -6.85
CA THR A 364 -15.51 -22.94 -7.20
C THR A 364 -15.66 -24.41 -6.78
N GLY A 365 -16.84 -24.78 -6.25
CA GLY A 365 -17.16 -26.15 -5.82
C GLY A 365 -16.41 -26.61 -4.58
N GLN A 366 -16.00 -25.68 -3.72
CA GLN A 366 -15.25 -25.91 -2.48
C GLN A 366 -16.09 -25.61 -1.22
N GLY A 367 -17.39 -25.37 -1.36
CA GLY A 367 -18.32 -25.20 -0.22
C GLY A 367 -18.47 -26.53 0.52
N GLU A 368 -17.78 -26.70 1.63
CA GLU A 368 -17.96 -27.83 2.55
C GLU A 368 -18.84 -27.43 3.73
N ASP A 369 -19.72 -28.34 4.17
CA ASP A 369 -20.56 -28.11 5.35
C ASP A 369 -19.70 -27.84 6.58
N GLY A 370 -19.99 -26.76 7.30
CA GLY A 370 -19.28 -26.36 8.52
C GLY A 370 -18.02 -25.50 8.32
N LEU A 371 -17.52 -25.30 7.10
CA LEU A 371 -16.33 -24.49 6.84
C LEU A 371 -16.53 -23.03 7.23
N MET A 372 -17.70 -22.48 7.00
CA MET A 372 -18.02 -21.08 7.31
C MET A 372 -18.27 -20.83 8.81
N GLU A 373 -18.59 -21.87 9.55
CA GLU A 373 -18.79 -21.88 11.01
C GLU A 373 -17.48 -22.09 11.79
N ASP A 374 -16.39 -22.47 11.10
CA ASP A 374 -15.06 -22.66 11.70
C ASP A 374 -14.12 -21.50 11.35
N PRO A 375 -13.93 -20.52 12.27
CA PRO A 375 -13.04 -19.39 12.04
C PRO A 375 -11.59 -19.78 11.74
N ALA A 376 -11.08 -20.86 12.34
CA ALA A 376 -9.71 -21.29 12.12
C ALA A 376 -9.53 -21.90 10.71
N ALA A 377 -10.48 -22.75 10.29
CA ALA A 377 -10.46 -23.32 8.94
C ALA A 377 -10.58 -22.24 7.87
N LEU A 378 -11.49 -21.27 8.05
CA LEU A 378 -11.64 -20.15 7.12
C LEU A 378 -10.41 -19.22 7.11
N THR A 379 -9.81 -18.98 8.28
CA THR A 379 -8.54 -18.24 8.36
C THR A 379 -7.44 -18.95 7.56
N LYS A 380 -7.36 -20.27 7.67
CA LYS A 380 -6.41 -21.06 6.88
C LYS A 380 -6.65 -20.94 5.38
N VAL A 381 -7.91 -21.02 4.94
CA VAL A 381 -8.28 -20.81 3.53
C VAL A 381 -7.74 -19.45 3.03
N ILE A 382 -7.96 -18.39 3.79
CA ILE A 382 -7.52 -17.03 3.41
C ILE A 382 -6.00 -16.92 3.36
N LEU A 383 -5.31 -17.33 4.42
CA LEU A 383 -3.84 -17.20 4.52
C LEU A 383 -3.09 -18.08 3.53
N ASP A 384 -3.54 -19.32 3.31
CA ASP A 384 -2.95 -20.21 2.31
C ASP A 384 -3.17 -19.64 0.89
N SER A 385 -4.36 -19.12 0.61
CA SER A 385 -4.65 -18.47 -0.68
C SER A 385 -3.75 -17.27 -0.94
N LEU A 386 -3.50 -16.43 0.08
CA LEU A 386 -2.56 -15.32 -0.02
C LEU A 386 -1.14 -15.82 -0.32
N ALA A 387 -0.66 -16.84 0.38
CA ALA A 387 0.68 -17.40 0.17
C ALA A 387 0.87 -17.92 -1.26
N PHE A 388 -0.10 -18.68 -1.78
CA PHE A 388 -0.06 -19.18 -3.16
C PHE A 388 -0.21 -18.08 -4.20
N ARG A 389 -1.02 -17.04 -3.89
CA ARG A 389 -1.13 -15.86 -4.76
C ARG A 389 0.19 -15.10 -4.84
N TYR A 390 0.88 -14.90 -3.73
CA TYR A 390 2.21 -14.30 -3.73
C TYR A 390 3.18 -15.11 -4.58
N ALA A 391 3.20 -16.42 -4.41
CA ALA A 391 4.03 -17.31 -5.23
C ALA A 391 3.72 -17.21 -6.72
N SER A 392 2.45 -17.11 -7.11
CA SER A 392 2.02 -16.91 -8.50
C SER A 392 2.51 -15.56 -9.05
N VAL A 393 2.34 -14.47 -8.29
CA VAL A 393 2.81 -13.13 -8.68
C VAL A 393 4.34 -13.11 -8.84
N LEU A 394 5.09 -13.73 -7.92
CA LEU A 394 6.55 -13.81 -8.01
C LEU A 394 7.01 -14.53 -9.29
N ARG A 395 6.39 -15.65 -9.66
CA ARG A 395 6.66 -16.33 -10.94
C ARG A 395 6.37 -15.44 -12.14
N THR A 396 5.27 -14.67 -12.10
CA THR A 396 4.93 -13.73 -13.17
C THR A 396 5.96 -12.61 -13.27
N ILE A 397 6.46 -12.09 -12.13
CA ILE A 397 7.55 -11.10 -12.12
C ILE A 397 8.80 -11.66 -12.80
N GLU A 398 9.22 -12.89 -12.48
CA GLU A 398 10.36 -13.54 -13.12
C GLU A 398 10.17 -13.67 -14.64
N SER A 399 8.99 -14.11 -15.07
CA SER A 399 8.67 -14.22 -16.50
C SER A 399 8.73 -12.87 -17.22
N LEU A 400 8.17 -11.81 -16.61
CA LEU A 400 8.11 -10.48 -17.22
C LEU A 400 9.47 -9.75 -17.21
N THR A 401 10.27 -9.97 -16.17
CA THR A 401 11.56 -9.27 -16.00
C THR A 401 12.75 -10.03 -16.55
N GLY A 402 12.62 -11.34 -16.75
CA GLY A 402 13.73 -12.24 -17.10
C GLY A 402 14.75 -12.40 -15.95
N THR A 403 14.40 -12.02 -14.72
CA THR A 403 15.30 -12.04 -13.56
C THR A 403 14.81 -13.08 -12.55
N THR A 404 15.69 -13.96 -12.08
CA THR A 404 15.38 -14.90 -11.02
C THR A 404 15.28 -14.18 -9.67
N ILE A 405 14.27 -14.51 -8.88
CA ILE A 405 14.08 -14.01 -7.51
C ILE A 405 14.72 -15.00 -6.54
N GLU A 406 15.74 -14.56 -5.81
CA GLU A 406 16.51 -15.41 -4.88
C GLU A 406 15.83 -15.59 -3.53
N GLY A 407 15.06 -14.60 -3.07
CA GLY A 407 14.36 -14.61 -1.79
C GLY A 407 13.30 -13.53 -1.71
N VAL A 408 12.56 -13.50 -0.61
CA VAL A 408 11.45 -12.58 -0.40
C VAL A 408 11.59 -11.87 0.94
N GLN A 409 11.57 -10.55 0.92
CA GLN A 409 11.52 -9.69 2.11
C GLN A 409 10.06 -9.32 2.38
N ILE A 410 9.49 -9.77 3.51
CA ILE A 410 8.13 -9.39 3.93
C ILE A 410 8.24 -8.30 5.00
N VAL A 411 7.60 -7.16 4.74
CA VAL A 411 7.56 -5.99 5.64
C VAL A 411 6.13 -5.61 5.99
N GLY A 412 5.97 -4.72 6.97
CA GLY A 412 4.67 -4.23 7.44
C GLY A 412 4.00 -5.19 8.42
N GLY A 413 2.72 -4.94 8.72
CA GLY A 413 1.96 -5.69 9.74
C GLY A 413 1.92 -7.20 9.53
N GLY A 414 1.82 -7.64 8.28
CA GLY A 414 1.82 -9.06 7.91
C GLY A 414 3.13 -9.78 8.22
N SER A 415 4.24 -9.07 8.38
CA SER A 415 5.50 -9.70 8.81
C SER A 415 5.42 -10.34 10.21
N ARG A 416 4.43 -9.97 11.04
CA ARG A 416 4.17 -10.62 12.34
C ARG A 416 3.54 -11.99 12.20
N ASN A 417 2.88 -12.28 11.09
CA ASN A 417 2.15 -13.53 10.88
C ASN A 417 3.11 -14.66 10.46
N ASP A 418 3.63 -15.39 11.44
CA ASP A 418 4.58 -16.49 11.20
C ASP A 418 4.00 -17.60 10.33
N TYR A 419 2.69 -17.84 10.45
CA TYR A 419 2.02 -18.81 9.60
C TYR A 419 2.08 -18.38 8.12
N LEU A 420 1.66 -17.14 7.82
CA LEU A 420 1.68 -16.60 6.45
C LEU A 420 3.10 -16.53 5.88
N ASN A 421 4.09 -16.14 6.70
CA ASN A 421 5.48 -16.07 6.30
C ASN A 421 6.03 -17.45 5.92
N GLN A 422 5.77 -18.49 6.74
CA GLN A 422 6.16 -19.86 6.44
C GLN A 422 5.40 -20.42 5.23
N ALA A 423 4.08 -20.20 5.16
CA ALA A 423 3.28 -20.62 4.01
C ALA A 423 3.75 -19.95 2.69
N THR A 424 4.20 -18.69 2.76
CA THR A 424 4.78 -17.97 1.60
C THR A 424 6.13 -18.61 1.19
N ALA A 425 6.99 -18.96 2.16
CA ALA A 425 8.23 -19.67 1.87
C ALA A 425 7.96 -21.04 1.21
N ASP A 426 7.03 -21.80 1.76
CA ASP A 426 6.65 -23.13 1.26
C ASP A 426 6.02 -23.05 -0.14
N ALA A 427 5.09 -22.11 -0.37
CA ALA A 427 4.41 -21.92 -1.65
C ALA A 427 5.33 -21.39 -2.76
N SER A 428 6.24 -20.49 -2.41
CA SER A 428 7.16 -19.87 -3.38
C SER A 428 8.42 -20.70 -3.63
N GLY A 429 8.77 -21.60 -2.70
CA GLY A 429 10.03 -22.34 -2.72
C GLY A 429 11.26 -21.46 -2.46
N ARG A 430 11.08 -20.28 -1.84
CA ARG A 430 12.12 -19.29 -1.57
C ARG A 430 12.21 -18.98 -0.10
N ALA A 431 13.43 -18.66 0.36
CA ALA A 431 13.61 -18.14 1.71
C ALA A 431 12.84 -16.82 1.88
N VAL A 432 12.17 -16.68 3.03
CA VAL A 432 11.46 -15.46 3.42
C VAL A 432 12.18 -14.84 4.61
N LEU A 433 12.48 -13.54 4.52
CA LEU A 433 12.90 -12.71 5.66
C LEU A 433 11.73 -11.81 6.05
N ALA A 434 11.24 -11.95 7.28
CA ALA A 434 10.13 -11.16 7.81
C ALA A 434 10.63 -10.06 8.75
N GLY A 435 10.25 -8.82 8.47
CA GLY A 435 10.65 -7.59 9.16
C GLY A 435 11.43 -6.63 8.26
N PRO A 436 11.76 -5.43 8.73
CA PRO A 436 11.31 -4.88 10.01
C PRO A 436 9.79 -4.66 10.04
N LEU A 437 9.22 -4.72 11.24
CA LEU A 437 7.79 -4.47 11.41
C LEU A 437 7.40 -3.04 11.02
N GLU A 438 8.19 -2.07 11.48
CA GLU A 438 8.00 -0.65 11.25
C GLU A 438 8.77 -0.18 10.01
N ALA A 439 8.69 -0.94 8.91
CA ALA A 439 9.45 -0.65 7.69
C ALA A 439 9.07 0.72 7.09
N THR A 440 7.78 1.10 7.12
CA THR A 440 7.29 2.39 6.63
C THR A 440 7.95 3.54 7.38
N VAL A 441 7.85 3.53 8.71
CA VAL A 441 8.49 4.53 9.60
C VAL A 441 10.00 4.54 9.40
N THR A 442 10.61 3.36 9.33
CA THR A 442 12.06 3.22 9.09
C THR A 442 12.46 3.89 7.77
N GLY A 443 11.75 3.61 6.68
CA GLY A 443 12.05 4.18 5.37
C GLY A 443 11.81 5.68 5.30
N ASN A 444 10.74 6.17 5.92
CA ASN A 444 10.49 7.60 6.09
C ASN A 444 11.71 8.28 6.74
N VAL A 445 12.18 7.75 7.86
CA VAL A 445 13.34 8.28 8.59
C VAL A 445 14.63 8.15 7.78
N LEU A 446 14.85 7.03 7.09
CA LEU A 446 16.05 6.85 6.26
C LEU A 446 16.12 7.87 5.12
N VAL A 447 15.01 8.16 4.45
CA VAL A 447 14.97 9.17 3.39
C VAL A 447 15.29 10.55 3.97
N GLN A 448 14.73 10.91 5.11
CA GLN A 448 15.08 12.14 5.82
C GLN A 448 16.57 12.20 6.19
N ALA A 449 17.12 11.09 6.70
CA ALA A 449 18.53 10.99 7.12
C ALA A 449 19.50 11.09 5.93
N VAL A 450 19.15 10.49 4.77
CA VAL A 450 19.91 10.66 3.53
C VAL A 450 19.85 12.11 3.06
N ALA A 451 18.67 12.73 3.07
CA ALA A 451 18.51 14.14 2.72
C ALA A 451 19.30 15.09 3.63
N ALA A 452 19.44 14.73 4.91
CA ALA A 452 20.25 15.45 5.89
C ALA A 452 21.77 15.18 5.77
N GLY A 453 22.19 14.30 4.85
CA GLY A 453 23.60 13.92 4.67
C GLY A 453 24.15 12.95 5.72
N ARG A 454 23.26 12.32 6.51
CA ARG A 454 23.65 11.31 7.52
C ARG A 454 24.18 10.03 6.88
N PHE A 455 23.61 9.65 5.74
CA PHE A 455 24.05 8.57 4.87
C PHE A 455 24.31 9.12 3.48
N ALA A 456 25.31 8.61 2.79
CA ALA A 456 25.64 9.03 1.43
C ALA A 456 24.62 8.47 0.39
N SER A 457 23.88 7.42 0.75
CA SER A 457 22.89 6.80 -0.14
C SER A 457 21.88 5.94 0.64
N LEU A 458 20.76 5.61 -0.01
CA LEU A 458 19.79 4.64 0.52
C LEU A 458 20.41 3.25 0.72
N ALA A 459 21.35 2.84 -0.13
CA ALA A 459 22.04 1.56 0.02
C ALA A 459 22.88 1.50 1.31
N GLU A 460 23.54 2.61 1.67
CA GLU A 460 24.26 2.71 2.95
C GLU A 460 23.27 2.69 4.13
N ALA A 461 22.18 3.43 4.04
CA ALA A 461 21.15 3.47 5.06
C ALA A 461 20.52 2.08 5.29
N ARG A 462 20.23 1.33 4.21
CA ARG A 462 19.70 -0.05 4.29
C ARG A 462 20.71 -1.02 4.94
N ARG A 463 22.00 -0.90 4.67
CA ARG A 463 23.02 -1.70 5.38
C ARG A 463 22.97 -1.43 6.87
N HIS A 464 22.89 -0.16 7.26
CA HIS A 464 22.75 0.20 8.67
C HIS A 464 21.52 -0.47 9.31
N ILE A 465 20.36 -0.50 8.61
CA ILE A 465 19.17 -1.20 9.11
C ILE A 465 19.41 -2.71 9.21
N SER A 466 20.03 -3.33 8.21
CA SER A 466 20.27 -4.79 8.23
C SER A 466 21.16 -5.23 9.42
N GLU A 467 22.02 -4.35 9.90
CA GLU A 467 22.91 -4.58 11.05
C GLU A 467 22.23 -4.34 12.41
N ASN A 468 21.12 -3.56 12.44
CA ASN A 468 20.49 -3.08 13.67
C ASN A 468 19.06 -3.59 13.89
N VAL A 469 18.49 -4.38 12.95
CA VAL A 469 17.16 -4.99 13.12
C VAL A 469 17.22 -6.50 13.11
N SER A 470 16.38 -7.10 13.94
CA SER A 470 16.20 -8.54 13.92
C SER A 470 15.20 -8.94 12.84
N LEU A 471 15.64 -9.79 11.91
CA LEU A 471 14.81 -10.40 10.89
C LEU A 471 14.54 -11.85 11.25
N ARG A 472 13.31 -12.31 11.05
CA ARG A 472 12.96 -13.72 11.18
C ARG A 472 13.05 -14.39 9.83
N ARG A 473 13.77 -15.52 9.78
CA ARG A 473 14.01 -16.27 8.55
C ARG A 473 13.15 -17.52 8.50
N PHE A 474 12.48 -17.74 7.38
CA PHE A 474 11.65 -18.91 7.10
C PHE A 474 12.19 -19.59 5.85
N GLU A 475 12.64 -20.82 6.02
CA GLU A 475 13.11 -21.64 4.91
C GLU A 475 11.95 -22.45 4.32
N PRO A 476 11.91 -22.63 2.99
CA PRO A 476 10.90 -23.47 2.37
C PRO A 476 11.01 -24.93 2.83
N ARG A 477 9.88 -25.55 3.13
CA ARG A 477 9.75 -26.94 3.57
C ARG A 477 9.00 -27.75 2.51
N PRO A 478 9.65 -28.09 1.39
CA PRO A 478 8.97 -28.74 0.28
C PRO A 478 8.42 -30.11 0.72
N ASN A 479 7.13 -30.32 0.51
CA ASN A 479 6.47 -31.58 0.81
C ASN A 479 5.38 -31.90 -0.24
N ALA A 480 4.86 -33.13 -0.21
CA ALA A 480 3.85 -33.56 -1.18
C ALA A 480 2.54 -32.78 -1.04
N LYS A 481 2.15 -32.40 0.21
CA LYS A 481 0.91 -31.64 0.47
C LYS A 481 0.98 -30.24 -0.12
N THR A 482 2.13 -29.54 -0.01
CA THR A 482 2.34 -28.22 -0.62
C THR A 482 2.25 -28.28 -2.15
N LYS A 483 2.79 -29.33 -2.78
CA LYS A 483 2.69 -29.51 -4.23
C LYS A 483 1.25 -29.75 -4.68
N GLU A 484 0.50 -30.56 -3.95
CA GLU A 484 -0.91 -30.79 -4.22
C GLU A 484 -1.73 -29.52 -4.02
N ALA A 485 -1.49 -28.78 -2.94
CA ALA A 485 -2.12 -27.48 -2.68
C ALA A 485 -1.84 -26.47 -3.80
N ALA A 486 -0.60 -26.41 -4.28
CA ALA A 486 -0.23 -25.52 -5.40
C ALA A 486 -1.01 -25.87 -6.67
N ARG A 487 -1.22 -27.15 -6.95
CA ARG A 487 -2.04 -27.60 -8.10
C ARG A 487 -3.50 -27.19 -7.93
N ARG A 488 -4.11 -27.45 -6.77
CA ARG A 488 -5.49 -27.07 -6.46
C ARG A 488 -5.67 -25.55 -6.53
N TYR A 489 -4.74 -24.78 -5.97
CA TYR A 489 -4.79 -23.32 -6.06
C TYR A 489 -4.71 -22.83 -7.50
N ALA A 490 -3.84 -23.42 -8.33
CA ALA A 490 -3.74 -23.07 -9.74
C ALA A 490 -5.05 -23.35 -10.50
N GLU A 491 -5.79 -24.41 -10.16
CA GLU A 491 -7.11 -24.69 -10.73
C GLU A 491 -8.13 -23.59 -10.37
N VAL A 492 -8.14 -23.10 -9.12
CA VAL A 492 -8.94 -21.95 -8.71
C VAL A 492 -8.52 -20.68 -9.45
N GLU A 493 -7.21 -20.40 -9.48
CA GLU A 493 -6.67 -19.20 -10.14
C GLU A 493 -7.01 -19.15 -11.64
N MET A 494 -6.99 -20.29 -12.35
CA MET A 494 -7.37 -20.39 -13.76
C MET A 494 -8.85 -20.06 -14.05
N LEU A 495 -9.71 -20.02 -13.05
CA LEU A 495 -11.09 -19.52 -13.23
C LEU A 495 -11.12 -18.00 -13.41
N TYR A 496 -10.13 -17.29 -12.88
CA TYR A 496 -10.02 -15.83 -12.89
C TYR A 496 -8.96 -15.30 -13.86
N LEU A 497 -7.94 -16.10 -14.10
CA LEU A 497 -6.84 -15.78 -15.01
C LEU A 497 -6.87 -16.69 -16.24
N ASP A 498 -6.34 -16.22 -17.37
CA ASP A 498 -6.14 -17.05 -18.54
C ASP A 498 -4.90 -17.96 -18.38
N ALA A 499 -4.60 -18.76 -19.40
CA ALA A 499 -3.47 -19.71 -19.34
C ALA A 499 -2.11 -19.04 -19.13
N ASP A 500 -1.99 -17.76 -19.50
CA ASP A 500 -0.76 -16.97 -19.33
C ASP A 500 -0.79 -16.12 -18.04
N GLY A 501 -1.83 -16.27 -17.20
CA GLY A 501 -1.95 -15.59 -15.91
C GLY A 501 -2.49 -14.15 -15.97
N ALA A 502 -3.06 -13.74 -17.11
CA ALA A 502 -3.70 -12.43 -17.23
C ALA A 502 -5.18 -12.48 -16.81
N PRO A 503 -5.72 -11.40 -16.23
CA PRO A 503 -7.11 -11.36 -15.81
C PRO A 503 -8.08 -11.64 -16.98
N ARG A 504 -9.02 -12.55 -16.77
CA ARG A 504 -10.07 -12.84 -17.77
C ARG A 504 -11.08 -11.69 -17.80
N PRO A 505 -11.59 -11.31 -18.99
CA PRO A 505 -12.69 -10.36 -19.07
C PRO A 505 -13.93 -10.92 -18.37
N ARG A 506 -14.63 -10.07 -17.61
CA ARG A 506 -15.88 -10.44 -16.93
C ARG A 506 -16.91 -10.87 -17.95
N ARG A 507 -17.32 -12.14 -17.97
CA ARG A 507 -18.52 -12.58 -18.65
C ARG A 507 -19.70 -12.41 -17.72
N GLN A 508 -20.64 -11.54 -18.05
CA GLN A 508 -21.95 -11.49 -17.39
C GLN A 508 -22.57 -12.90 -17.45
N GLY A 509 -22.81 -13.54 -16.31
CA GLY A 509 -23.50 -14.82 -16.20
C GLY A 509 -22.64 -16.09 -16.13
N TRP A 510 -21.33 -16.02 -15.90
CA TRP A 510 -20.41 -17.17 -15.96
C TRP A 510 -20.62 -18.25 -14.87
N PHE A 511 -21.32 -17.92 -13.79
CA PHE A 511 -21.56 -18.84 -12.67
C PHE A 511 -22.93 -19.53 -12.69
N ARG A 512 -23.67 -19.50 -13.81
CA ARG A 512 -24.85 -20.35 -14.00
C ARG A 512 -24.44 -21.62 -14.75
N GLY A 513 -24.12 -22.69 -14.02
CA GLY A 513 -24.14 -24.07 -14.49
C GLY A 513 -22.84 -24.61 -15.10
N ARG A 514 -21.88 -24.95 -14.28
CA ARG A 514 -21.02 -26.13 -14.41
C ARG A 514 -20.51 -26.52 -13.02
N ALA A 515 -21.32 -27.21 -12.26
CA ALA A 515 -20.88 -27.98 -11.09
C ALA A 515 -20.16 -29.24 -11.61
N GLY A 516 -18.93 -29.06 -12.07
CA GLY A 516 -17.98 -30.16 -12.15
C GLY A 516 -17.18 -30.10 -10.85
N ARG A 517 -17.41 -31.00 -9.94
CA ARG A 517 -16.64 -31.11 -8.69
C ARG A 517 -15.17 -31.22 -9.03
N ILE A 518 -14.38 -30.26 -8.54
CA ILE A 518 -12.92 -30.37 -8.49
C ILE A 518 -12.63 -31.47 -7.46
N ARG A 519 -12.06 -32.58 -7.89
CA ARG A 519 -11.69 -33.74 -7.05
C ARG A 519 -10.34 -33.52 -6.40
#